data_1874c2c18a784ebdf2f23ff0f32c7433
#
_entry.id   1874c2c18a784ebdf2f23ff0f32c7433
#
_cell.length_a   1.000
_cell.length_b   1.000
_cell.length_c   1.000
_cell.angle_alpha   90.00
_cell.angle_beta   90.00
_cell.angle_gamma   90.00
#
_symmetry.space_group_name_H-M   'P 1'
#
loop_
_entity.id
_entity.type
_entity.pdbx_description
1 polymer ?
#
loop_
_entity_poly.entity_id
_entity_poly.type
_entity_poly.pdbx_seq_one_letter_code
_entity_poly.pdbx_strand_id
1 'polypeptide(L)'
;MTRGVARLILLRLAQAVPVLLAVAAIAFALSAVAGDPLAVLGPDATAAQRAQAAAWLGLNDPLALRYFRFVWHAAVGEFGFSTRAQRPVGALIAERLPASLQLAASAFALSLLVGLPAGVLAAWRRGGLAARTIMAASLLGVSLPTFLTGTLLMLVFSVALRWLPSSGRGGALSLVLPAATLALFQAALLLRLVRAGMLVALDSEMIRFVRARGLPRRSVLRHALGNALVPVVSAAAPQLGLLVAFAVVTESVFQWPGVGLLLVQSIASADVPVIAAYLVLTALLFVALNLVADLLCLALDPRLR
;
A
#
# COMPACT_ATOMS: atom_id res chain seq x y z
N MET A 1 18.68 17.87 16.43
CA MET A 1 18.09 17.00 15.39
C MET A 1 17.75 15.59 15.90
N THR A 2 18.63 14.90 16.58
CA THR A 2 18.43 13.48 17.00
C THR A 2 17.29 13.27 17.99
N ARG A 3 17.07 14.16 18.97
CA ARG A 3 16.02 14.01 20.00
C ARG A 3 14.59 14.12 19.46
N GLY A 4 14.34 15.02 18.50
CA GLY A 4 13.01 15.18 17.89
C GLY A 4 12.63 13.98 17.02
N VAL A 5 13.59 13.49 16.19
CA VAL A 5 13.40 12.29 15.36
C VAL A 5 13.15 11.05 16.22
N ALA A 6 13.98 10.86 17.27
CA ALA A 6 13.83 9.72 18.16
C ALA A 6 12.47 9.74 18.89
N ARG A 7 12.03 10.91 19.38
CA ARG A 7 10.72 11.08 20.01
C ARG A 7 9.57 10.75 19.05
N LEU A 8 9.64 11.22 17.80
CA LEU A 8 8.64 10.92 16.78
C LEU A 8 8.57 9.42 16.50
N ILE A 9 9.71 8.75 16.30
CA ILE A 9 9.76 7.31 16.08
C ILE A 9 9.16 6.56 17.26
N LEU A 10 9.54 6.90 18.49
CA LEU A 10 9.02 6.25 19.70
C LEU A 10 7.51 6.44 19.84
N LEU A 11 6.99 7.64 19.59
CA LEU A 11 5.54 7.91 19.63
C LEU A 11 4.80 7.11 18.56
N ARG A 12 5.32 7.04 17.33
CA ARG A 12 4.71 6.27 16.25
C ARG A 12 4.74 4.76 16.51
N LEU A 13 5.84 4.25 17.05
CA LEU A 13 5.92 2.85 17.46
C LEU A 13 4.95 2.55 18.61
N ALA A 14 4.85 3.44 19.59
CA ALA A 14 3.88 3.29 20.68
C ALA A 14 2.42 3.29 20.16
N GLN A 15 2.10 4.14 19.16
CA GLN A 15 0.79 4.15 18.50
C GLN A 15 0.54 2.92 17.63
N ALA A 16 1.59 2.34 17.06
CA ALA A 16 1.50 1.13 16.22
C ALA A 16 1.14 -0.11 17.04
N VAL A 17 1.64 -0.21 18.29
CA VAL A 17 1.41 -1.38 19.15
C VAL A 17 -0.09 -1.71 19.31
N PRO A 18 -0.97 -0.78 19.77
CA PRO A 18 -2.38 -1.10 19.92
C PRO A 18 -3.06 -1.46 18.59
N VAL A 19 -2.65 -0.84 17.46
CA VAL A 19 -3.18 -1.17 16.14
C VAL A 19 -2.79 -2.59 15.74
N LEU A 20 -1.52 -2.96 15.91
CA LEU A 20 -1.03 -4.30 15.60
C LEU A 20 -1.67 -5.36 16.49
N LEU A 21 -1.84 -5.08 17.78
CA LEU A 21 -2.55 -5.97 18.70
C LEU A 21 -4.03 -6.14 18.31
N ALA A 22 -4.71 -5.05 17.91
CA ALA A 22 -6.09 -5.14 17.45
C ALA A 22 -6.21 -5.97 16.16
N VAL A 23 -5.32 -5.77 15.19
CA VAL A 23 -5.30 -6.57 13.95
C VAL A 23 -4.95 -8.02 14.25
N ALA A 24 -3.99 -8.28 15.14
CA ALA A 24 -3.66 -9.62 15.59
C ALA A 24 -4.84 -10.30 16.29
N ALA A 25 -5.65 -9.55 17.07
CA ALA A 25 -6.86 -10.08 17.69
C ALA A 25 -7.93 -10.48 16.65
N ILE A 26 -8.10 -9.68 15.60
CA ILE A 26 -9.00 -10.01 14.48
C ILE A 26 -8.50 -11.26 13.74
N ALA A 27 -7.20 -11.32 13.43
CA ALA A 27 -6.58 -12.46 12.77
C ALA A 27 -6.68 -13.74 13.61
N PHE A 28 -6.46 -13.62 14.93
CA PHE A 28 -6.62 -14.71 15.88
C PHE A 28 -8.09 -15.17 15.97
N ALA A 29 -9.04 -14.24 16.09
CA ALA A 29 -10.46 -14.57 16.11
C ALA A 29 -10.90 -15.31 14.85
N LEU A 30 -10.44 -14.83 13.67
CA LEU A 30 -10.68 -15.51 12.40
C LEU A 30 -10.14 -16.94 12.42
N SER A 31 -8.90 -17.14 12.89
CA SER A 31 -8.28 -18.45 13.01
C SER A 31 -9.01 -19.36 14.01
N ALA A 32 -9.56 -18.79 15.08
CA ALA A 32 -10.29 -19.55 16.09
C ALA A 32 -11.70 -19.99 15.65
N VAL A 33 -12.36 -19.17 14.79
CA VAL A 33 -13.75 -19.40 14.35
C VAL A 33 -13.81 -20.15 13.01
N ALA A 34 -12.97 -19.79 12.05
CA ALA A 34 -13.05 -20.28 10.67
C ALA A 34 -11.98 -21.33 10.33
N GLY A 35 -11.00 -21.54 11.21
CA GLY A 35 -9.90 -22.48 10.97
C GLY A 35 -10.01 -23.73 11.86
N ASP A 36 -9.82 -24.91 11.28
CA ASP A 36 -9.44 -26.09 12.04
C ASP A 36 -7.91 -26.20 12.05
N PRO A 37 -7.24 -25.88 13.18
CA PRO A 37 -5.78 -25.96 13.26
C PRO A 37 -5.23 -27.39 13.03
N LEU A 38 -6.09 -28.39 13.16
CA LEU A 38 -5.73 -29.80 12.96
C LEU A 38 -5.99 -30.30 11.54
N ALA A 39 -6.58 -29.45 10.66
CA ALA A 39 -6.82 -29.82 9.26
C ALA A 39 -5.52 -30.15 8.48
N VAL A 40 -4.39 -29.61 8.94
CA VAL A 40 -3.06 -29.91 8.37
C VAL A 40 -2.67 -31.38 8.50
N LEU A 41 -3.20 -32.08 9.50
CA LEU A 41 -2.94 -33.51 9.71
C LEU A 41 -3.64 -34.44 8.69
N GLY A 42 -4.58 -33.88 7.92
CA GLY A 42 -5.35 -34.64 6.94
C GLY A 42 -6.49 -35.48 7.56
N PRO A 43 -7.34 -36.06 6.70
CA PRO A 43 -8.51 -36.85 7.14
C PRO A 43 -8.12 -38.15 7.83
N ASP A 44 -6.97 -38.73 7.52
CA ASP A 44 -6.52 -40.06 8.01
C ASP A 44 -5.81 -39.98 9.37
N ALA A 45 -5.71 -38.80 10.00
CA ALA A 45 -5.07 -38.64 11.31
C ALA A 45 -5.88 -39.33 12.39
N THR A 46 -5.21 -40.16 13.18
CA THR A 46 -5.81 -40.87 14.32
C THR A 46 -6.23 -39.91 15.44
N ALA A 47 -7.18 -40.31 16.27
CA ALA A 47 -7.59 -39.50 17.43
C ALA A 47 -6.42 -39.18 18.37
N ALA A 48 -5.44 -40.10 18.52
CA ALA A 48 -4.24 -39.88 19.30
C ALA A 48 -3.33 -38.80 18.70
N GLN A 49 -3.12 -38.82 17.39
CA GLN A 49 -2.34 -37.82 16.69
C GLN A 49 -2.99 -36.43 16.76
N ARG A 50 -4.33 -36.37 16.63
CA ARG A 50 -5.09 -35.11 16.79
C ARG A 50 -5.00 -34.58 18.22
N ALA A 51 -5.15 -35.44 19.23
CA ALA A 51 -5.02 -35.03 20.63
C ALA A 51 -3.60 -34.54 20.97
N GLN A 52 -2.57 -35.22 20.46
CA GLN A 52 -1.18 -34.80 20.63
C GLN A 52 -0.89 -33.45 19.96
N ALA A 53 -1.36 -33.25 18.74
CA ALA A 53 -1.21 -31.98 18.02
C ALA A 53 -2.01 -30.87 18.72
N ALA A 54 -3.23 -31.15 19.20
CA ALA A 54 -4.02 -30.18 19.95
C ALA A 54 -3.31 -29.72 21.24
N ALA A 55 -2.70 -30.67 21.97
CA ALA A 55 -1.90 -30.37 23.16
C ALA A 55 -0.64 -29.53 22.78
N TRP A 56 0.06 -29.90 21.72
CA TRP A 56 1.25 -29.19 21.27
C TRP A 56 0.92 -27.78 20.78
N LEU A 57 -0.19 -27.58 20.07
CA LEU A 57 -0.70 -26.27 19.64
C LEU A 57 -1.35 -25.48 20.78
N GLY A 58 -1.52 -26.09 21.97
CA GLY A 58 -2.14 -25.44 23.12
C GLY A 58 -3.61 -25.10 22.90
N LEU A 59 -4.35 -25.91 22.12
CA LEU A 59 -5.76 -25.64 21.81
C LEU A 59 -6.67 -25.74 23.06
N ASN A 60 -6.19 -26.41 24.09
CA ASN A 60 -6.87 -26.54 25.40
C ASN A 60 -6.54 -25.40 26.36
N ASP A 61 -5.61 -24.53 26.00
CA ASP A 61 -5.22 -23.40 26.85
C ASP A 61 -6.32 -22.31 26.87
N PRO A 62 -6.37 -21.47 27.91
CA PRO A 62 -7.25 -20.31 27.95
C PRO A 62 -7.04 -19.40 26.74
N LEU A 63 -8.12 -18.81 26.21
CA LEU A 63 -8.10 -17.95 25.02
C LEU A 63 -7.04 -16.84 25.09
N ALA A 64 -6.87 -16.23 26.26
CA ALA A 64 -5.86 -15.18 26.46
C ALA A 64 -4.43 -15.71 26.21
N LEU A 65 -4.10 -16.91 26.73
CA LEU A 65 -2.78 -17.50 26.54
C LEU A 65 -2.55 -17.87 25.07
N ARG A 66 -3.57 -18.41 24.41
CA ARG A 66 -3.53 -18.70 22.96
C ARG A 66 -3.31 -17.45 22.13
N TYR A 67 -3.98 -16.34 22.47
CA TYR A 67 -3.79 -15.05 21.81
C TYR A 67 -2.37 -14.51 22.00
N PHE A 68 -1.81 -14.50 23.21
CA PHE A 68 -0.45 -14.05 23.44
C PHE A 68 0.58 -14.92 22.70
N ARG A 69 0.36 -16.23 22.65
CA ARG A 69 1.20 -17.15 21.87
C ARG A 69 1.10 -16.84 20.37
N PHE A 70 -0.09 -16.58 19.85
CA PHE A 70 -0.29 -16.15 18.46
C PHE A 70 0.47 -14.85 18.16
N VAL A 71 0.36 -13.84 19.03
CA VAL A 71 1.09 -12.56 18.86
C VAL A 71 2.59 -12.79 18.85
N TRP A 72 3.10 -13.65 19.75
CA TRP A 72 4.53 -13.97 19.80
C TRP A 72 5.02 -14.65 18.51
N HIS A 73 4.31 -15.69 18.05
CA HIS A 73 4.66 -16.35 16.79
C HIS A 73 4.53 -15.42 15.59
N ALA A 74 3.52 -14.58 15.54
CA ALA A 74 3.37 -13.57 14.51
C ALA A 74 4.54 -12.56 14.50
N ALA A 75 5.04 -12.16 15.67
CA ALA A 75 6.17 -11.25 15.81
C ALA A 75 7.50 -11.83 15.28
N VAL A 76 7.66 -13.15 15.34
CA VAL A 76 8.84 -13.85 14.77
C VAL A 76 8.59 -14.38 13.34
N GLY A 77 7.42 -14.09 12.75
CA GLY A 77 7.09 -14.49 11.38
C GLY A 77 6.59 -15.92 11.22
N GLU A 78 6.24 -16.59 12.32
CA GLU A 78 5.75 -17.96 12.36
C GLU A 78 4.21 -17.98 12.35
N PHE A 79 3.60 -18.12 11.18
CA PHE A 79 2.14 -18.20 11.01
C PHE A 79 1.61 -19.61 10.79
N GLY A 80 2.44 -20.63 11.07
CA GLY A 80 2.09 -22.03 10.83
C GLY A 80 2.22 -22.43 9.36
N PHE A 81 1.42 -23.44 8.97
CA PHE A 81 1.44 -24.02 7.62
C PHE A 81 0.15 -23.68 6.87
N SER A 82 0.30 -23.41 5.57
CA SER A 82 -0.82 -23.32 4.64
C SER A 82 -1.51 -24.67 4.53
N THR A 83 -2.82 -24.70 4.72
CA THR A 83 -3.61 -25.92 4.58
C THR A 83 -3.65 -26.42 3.15
N ARG A 84 -3.58 -25.50 2.17
CA ARG A 84 -3.59 -25.81 0.74
C ARG A 84 -2.21 -26.14 0.19
N ALA A 85 -1.23 -25.28 0.46
CA ALA A 85 0.11 -25.43 -0.12
C ALA A 85 1.02 -26.40 0.65
N GLN A 86 0.63 -26.81 1.87
CA GLN A 86 1.40 -27.69 2.76
C GLN A 86 2.85 -27.18 2.97
N ARG A 87 2.99 -25.86 3.01
CA ARG A 87 4.26 -25.14 3.18
C ARG A 87 4.15 -24.11 4.29
N PRO A 88 5.27 -23.71 4.94
CA PRO A 88 5.26 -22.64 5.92
C PRO A 88 4.70 -21.34 5.30
N VAL A 89 3.76 -20.70 5.99
CA VAL A 89 3.11 -19.46 5.51
C VAL A 89 4.11 -18.33 5.35
N GLY A 90 5.07 -18.21 6.28
CA GLY A 90 6.15 -17.21 6.19
C GLY A 90 6.96 -17.34 4.91
N ALA A 91 7.26 -18.57 4.47
CA ALA A 91 7.97 -18.82 3.21
C ALA A 91 7.14 -18.42 1.98
N LEU A 92 5.82 -18.71 1.97
CA LEU A 92 4.92 -18.31 0.89
C LEU A 92 4.84 -16.78 0.76
N ILE A 93 4.76 -16.09 1.90
CA ILE A 93 4.75 -14.62 1.93
C ILE A 93 6.08 -14.06 1.45
N ALA A 94 7.21 -14.57 1.95
CA ALA A 94 8.54 -14.10 1.56
C ALA A 94 8.81 -14.26 0.05
N GLU A 95 8.29 -15.32 -0.57
CA GLU A 95 8.38 -15.56 -2.01
C GLU A 95 7.56 -14.54 -2.83
N ARG A 96 6.38 -14.14 -2.32
CA ARG A 96 5.43 -13.28 -3.05
C ARG A 96 5.60 -11.78 -2.76
N LEU A 97 6.09 -11.43 -1.57
CA LEU A 97 6.23 -10.05 -1.12
C LEU A 97 7.09 -9.17 -2.05
N PRO A 98 8.23 -9.63 -2.60
CA PRO A 98 9.01 -8.82 -3.54
C PRO A 98 8.23 -8.41 -4.79
N ALA A 99 7.32 -9.26 -5.28
CA ALA A 99 6.49 -8.93 -6.45
C ALA A 99 5.49 -7.82 -6.13
N SER A 100 4.82 -7.86 -4.97
CA SER A 100 3.92 -6.80 -4.52
C SER A 100 4.66 -5.49 -4.26
N LEU A 101 5.83 -5.54 -3.62
CA LEU A 101 6.65 -4.34 -3.39
C LEU A 101 7.14 -3.73 -4.70
N GLN A 102 7.55 -4.55 -5.67
CA GLN A 102 7.94 -4.09 -7.00
C GLN A 102 6.79 -3.37 -7.69
N LEU A 103 5.58 -3.95 -7.67
CA LEU A 103 4.39 -3.36 -8.25
C LEU A 103 4.04 -2.02 -7.58
N ALA A 104 4.00 -2.00 -6.23
CA ALA A 104 3.70 -0.80 -5.46
C ALA A 104 4.72 0.32 -5.69
N ALA A 105 6.01 0.01 -5.68
CA ALA A 105 7.06 0.98 -5.93
C ALA A 105 7.00 1.56 -7.35
N SER A 106 6.75 0.70 -8.36
CA SER A 106 6.61 1.13 -9.75
C SER A 106 5.38 2.01 -9.96
N ALA A 107 4.24 1.62 -9.38
CA ALA A 107 3.01 2.42 -9.42
C ALA A 107 3.19 3.77 -8.71
N PHE A 108 3.84 3.80 -7.56
CA PHE A 108 4.13 5.02 -6.84
C PHE A 108 5.06 5.95 -7.63
N ALA A 109 6.16 5.42 -8.17
CA ALA A 109 7.08 6.19 -9.01
C ALA A 109 6.37 6.79 -10.23
N LEU A 110 5.53 6.01 -10.92
CA LEU A 110 4.75 6.46 -12.06
C LEU A 110 3.71 7.52 -11.64
N SER A 111 3.08 7.37 -10.47
CA SER A 111 2.13 8.36 -9.96
C SER A 111 2.82 9.71 -9.64
N LEU A 112 4.03 9.67 -9.10
CA LEU A 112 4.85 10.88 -8.90
C LEU A 112 5.24 11.52 -10.23
N LEU A 113 5.70 10.71 -11.18
CA LEU A 113 6.15 11.19 -12.50
C LEU A 113 5.03 11.89 -13.28
N VAL A 114 3.80 11.44 -13.13
CA VAL A 114 2.62 12.02 -13.82
C VAL A 114 1.92 13.06 -12.93
N GLY A 115 1.64 12.73 -11.67
CA GLY A 115 0.81 13.54 -10.78
C GLY A 115 1.45 14.86 -10.38
N LEU A 116 2.77 14.88 -10.08
CA LEU A 116 3.47 16.11 -9.70
C LEU A 116 3.48 17.13 -10.84
N PRO A 117 3.99 16.82 -12.05
CA PRO A 117 4.02 17.79 -13.14
C PRO A 117 2.63 18.26 -13.56
N ALA A 118 1.66 17.33 -13.63
CA ALA A 118 0.29 17.66 -13.99
C ALA A 118 -0.37 18.60 -12.96
N GLY A 119 -0.15 18.36 -11.66
CA GLY A 119 -0.65 19.22 -10.59
C GLY A 119 -0.05 20.62 -10.62
N VAL A 120 1.26 20.72 -10.81
CA VAL A 120 1.97 21.99 -10.97
C VAL A 120 1.46 22.74 -12.21
N LEU A 121 1.31 22.06 -13.35
CA LEU A 121 0.82 22.68 -14.59
C LEU A 121 -0.62 23.16 -14.45
N ALA A 122 -1.49 22.37 -13.81
CA ALA A 122 -2.87 22.73 -13.56
C ALA A 122 -3.02 23.93 -12.60
N ALA A 123 -2.10 24.10 -11.65
CA ALA A 123 -2.06 25.27 -10.77
C ALA A 123 -1.51 26.52 -11.50
N TRP A 124 -0.43 26.34 -12.27
CA TRP A 124 0.22 27.43 -12.98
C TRP A 124 -0.66 28.05 -14.06
N ARG A 125 -1.37 27.21 -14.81
CA ARG A 125 -2.32 27.63 -15.88
C ARG A 125 -3.76 27.70 -15.38
N ARG A 126 -3.97 28.14 -14.13
CA ARG A 126 -5.30 28.26 -13.55
C ARG A 126 -6.25 29.06 -14.48
N GLY A 127 -7.47 28.53 -14.66
CA GLY A 127 -8.48 29.13 -15.55
C GLY A 127 -8.32 28.76 -17.03
N GLY A 128 -7.18 28.22 -17.47
CA GLY A 128 -6.95 27.82 -18.85
C GLY A 128 -7.55 26.45 -19.22
N LEU A 129 -7.66 26.18 -20.52
CA LEU A 129 -8.16 24.91 -21.05
C LEU A 129 -7.32 23.72 -20.55
N ALA A 130 -5.99 23.85 -20.53
CA ALA A 130 -5.10 22.82 -20.02
C ALA A 130 -5.39 22.42 -18.55
N ALA A 131 -5.67 23.41 -17.68
CA ALA A 131 -6.04 23.11 -16.30
C ALA A 131 -7.39 22.38 -16.21
N ARG A 132 -8.36 22.76 -17.05
CA ARG A 132 -9.68 22.11 -17.09
C ARG A 132 -9.59 20.68 -17.60
N THR A 133 -8.84 20.42 -18.66
CA THR A 133 -8.64 19.06 -19.21
C THR A 133 -7.90 18.14 -18.23
N ILE A 134 -6.83 18.62 -17.60
CA ILE A 134 -6.09 17.87 -16.57
C ILE A 134 -7.02 17.53 -15.39
N MET A 135 -7.83 18.48 -14.92
CA MET A 135 -8.75 18.24 -13.82
C MET A 135 -9.88 17.28 -14.21
N ALA A 136 -10.43 17.39 -15.42
CA ALA A 136 -11.44 16.46 -15.93
C ALA A 136 -10.85 15.03 -16.06
N ALA A 137 -9.64 14.89 -16.59
CA ALA A 137 -8.95 13.60 -16.64
C ALA A 137 -8.72 13.01 -15.24
N SER A 138 -8.37 13.85 -14.24
CA SER A 138 -8.21 13.38 -12.86
C SER A 138 -9.53 12.88 -12.24
N LEU A 139 -10.66 13.46 -12.61
CA LEU A 139 -11.97 12.96 -12.17
C LEU A 139 -12.23 11.55 -12.70
N LEU A 140 -11.95 11.30 -13.98
CA LEU A 140 -12.08 9.95 -14.55
C LEU A 140 -11.17 8.96 -13.83
N GLY A 141 -9.92 9.34 -13.52
CA GLY A 141 -8.96 8.49 -12.81
C GLY A 141 -9.41 8.11 -11.39
N VAL A 142 -10.17 8.96 -10.71
CA VAL A 142 -10.70 8.66 -9.36
C VAL A 142 -12.05 7.95 -9.41
N SER A 143 -12.88 8.24 -10.44
CA SER A 143 -14.24 7.72 -10.52
C SER A 143 -14.31 6.28 -11.04
N LEU A 144 -13.31 5.85 -11.82
CA LEU A 144 -13.28 4.49 -12.36
C LEU A 144 -12.74 3.52 -11.30
N PRO A 145 -13.45 2.41 -11.02
CA PRO A 145 -12.92 1.34 -10.20
C PRO A 145 -11.61 0.78 -10.78
N THR A 146 -10.64 0.49 -9.93
CA THR A 146 -9.31 0.01 -10.36
C THR A 146 -9.36 -1.27 -11.20
N PHE A 147 -10.27 -2.20 -10.87
CA PHE A 147 -10.43 -3.42 -11.66
C PHE A 147 -10.93 -3.12 -13.09
N LEU A 148 -11.86 -2.16 -13.23
CA LEU A 148 -12.36 -1.75 -14.54
C LEU A 148 -11.26 -1.06 -15.35
N THR A 149 -10.50 -0.15 -14.73
CA THR A 149 -9.35 0.50 -15.36
C THR A 149 -8.33 -0.54 -15.83
N GLY A 150 -7.99 -1.52 -15.00
CA GLY A 150 -7.08 -2.61 -15.35
C GLY A 150 -7.58 -3.44 -16.52
N THR A 151 -8.86 -3.82 -16.49
CA THR A 151 -9.49 -4.59 -17.57
C THR A 151 -9.52 -3.82 -18.89
N LEU A 152 -9.84 -2.52 -18.85
CA LEU A 152 -9.84 -1.67 -20.06
C LEU A 152 -8.43 -1.49 -20.63
N LEU A 153 -7.43 -1.26 -19.79
CA LEU A 153 -6.04 -1.18 -20.23
C LEU A 153 -5.56 -2.51 -20.85
N MET A 154 -5.92 -3.63 -20.24
CA MET A 154 -5.63 -4.95 -20.79
C MET A 154 -6.31 -5.15 -22.14
N LEU A 155 -7.60 -4.81 -22.26
CA LEU A 155 -8.35 -4.94 -23.52
C LEU A 155 -7.70 -4.12 -24.64
N VAL A 156 -7.33 -2.87 -24.37
CA VAL A 156 -6.74 -1.98 -25.37
C VAL A 156 -5.32 -2.39 -25.70
N PHE A 157 -4.42 -2.47 -24.73
CA PHE A 157 -2.99 -2.58 -24.97
C PHE A 157 -2.51 -4.02 -25.14
N SER A 158 -3.22 -5.00 -24.59
CA SER A 158 -2.82 -6.40 -24.70
C SER A 158 -3.62 -7.14 -25.76
N VAL A 159 -4.94 -6.98 -25.80
CA VAL A 159 -5.80 -7.75 -26.73
C VAL A 159 -5.88 -7.06 -28.09
N ALA A 160 -6.25 -5.77 -28.13
CA ALA A 160 -6.47 -5.06 -29.40
C ALA A 160 -5.15 -4.67 -30.07
N LEU A 161 -4.24 -4.00 -29.35
CA LEU A 161 -2.98 -3.51 -29.90
C LEU A 161 -1.84 -4.55 -29.84
N ARG A 162 -1.92 -5.54 -28.95
CA ARG A 162 -0.90 -6.57 -28.71
C ARG A 162 0.50 -6.03 -28.40
N TRP A 163 0.56 -4.87 -27.73
CA TRP A 163 1.82 -4.22 -27.38
C TRP A 163 2.41 -4.75 -26.06
N LEU A 164 1.55 -5.12 -25.11
CA LEU A 164 1.93 -5.48 -23.75
C LEU A 164 1.31 -6.82 -23.34
N PRO A 165 1.98 -7.61 -22.48
CA PRO A 165 1.42 -8.85 -21.95
C PRO A 165 0.16 -8.59 -21.10
N SER A 166 -0.79 -9.54 -21.16
CA SER A 166 -2.05 -9.43 -20.41
C SER A 166 -1.93 -9.83 -18.95
N SER A 167 -1.00 -10.73 -18.61
CA SER A 167 -0.93 -11.32 -17.27
C SER A 167 0.44 -11.91 -16.94
N GLY A 168 0.65 -12.19 -15.65
CA GLY A 168 1.84 -12.85 -15.15
C GLY A 168 3.04 -11.91 -14.96
N ARG A 169 4.20 -12.50 -14.58
CA ARG A 169 5.46 -11.80 -14.33
C ARG A 169 6.55 -12.32 -15.26
N GLY A 170 6.44 -11.98 -16.54
CA GLY A 170 7.35 -12.47 -17.58
C GLY A 170 8.45 -11.47 -17.99
N GLY A 171 8.66 -10.38 -17.26
CA GLY A 171 9.68 -9.37 -17.57
C GLY A 171 9.21 -7.93 -17.32
N ALA A 172 9.99 -6.94 -17.75
CA ALA A 172 9.69 -5.52 -17.50
C ALA A 172 8.36 -5.06 -18.15
N LEU A 173 8.02 -5.58 -19.32
CA LEU A 173 6.79 -5.22 -20.02
C LEU A 173 5.53 -5.69 -19.30
N SER A 174 5.59 -6.82 -18.59
CA SER A 174 4.44 -7.33 -17.82
C SER A 174 4.09 -6.47 -16.60
N LEU A 175 5.03 -5.63 -16.14
CA LEU A 175 4.82 -4.71 -15.03
C LEU A 175 4.06 -3.43 -15.46
N VAL A 176 4.10 -3.07 -16.75
CA VAL A 176 3.60 -1.78 -17.25
C VAL A 176 2.11 -1.59 -16.99
N LEU A 177 1.27 -2.55 -17.41
CA LEU A 177 -0.18 -2.44 -17.26
C LEU A 177 -0.63 -2.47 -15.79
N PRO A 178 -0.16 -3.40 -14.93
CA PRO A 178 -0.48 -3.39 -13.51
C PRO A 178 -0.03 -2.10 -12.81
N ALA A 179 1.20 -1.63 -13.07
CA ALA A 179 1.72 -0.40 -12.50
C ALA A 179 0.94 0.83 -12.97
N ALA A 180 0.58 0.92 -14.26
CA ALA A 180 -0.23 2.00 -14.79
C ALA A 180 -1.63 2.03 -14.17
N THR A 181 -2.26 0.85 -13.98
CA THR A 181 -3.59 0.73 -13.35
C THR A 181 -3.61 1.34 -11.94
N LEU A 182 -2.66 0.95 -11.10
CA LEU A 182 -2.52 1.52 -9.75
C LEU A 182 -2.10 2.99 -9.78
N ALA A 183 -1.18 3.33 -10.69
CA ALA A 183 -0.66 4.68 -10.78
C ALA A 183 -1.71 5.70 -11.24
N LEU A 184 -2.65 5.35 -12.11
CA LEU A 184 -3.68 6.27 -12.60
C LEU A 184 -4.54 6.82 -11.47
N PHE A 185 -5.03 5.96 -10.58
CA PHE A 185 -5.80 6.36 -9.41
C PHE A 185 -4.95 7.24 -8.48
N GLN A 186 -3.75 6.78 -8.14
CA GLN A 186 -2.85 7.48 -7.23
C GLN A 186 -2.38 8.83 -7.80
N ALA A 187 -2.05 8.89 -9.09
CA ALA A 187 -1.65 10.12 -9.77
C ALA A 187 -2.78 11.15 -9.80
N ALA A 188 -4.03 10.71 -9.99
CA ALA A 188 -5.19 11.60 -9.98
C ALA A 188 -5.41 12.25 -8.60
N LEU A 189 -5.24 11.51 -7.52
CA LEU A 189 -5.29 12.05 -6.15
C LEU A 189 -4.12 13.00 -5.88
N LEU A 190 -2.90 12.57 -6.20
CA LEU A 190 -1.68 13.35 -6.00
C LEU A 190 -1.72 14.68 -6.77
N LEU A 191 -2.14 14.64 -8.03
CA LEU A 191 -2.32 15.82 -8.88
C LEU A 191 -3.23 16.86 -8.22
N ARG A 192 -4.35 16.44 -7.64
CA ARG A 192 -5.31 17.33 -6.96
C ARG A 192 -4.70 17.95 -5.70
N LEU A 193 -3.96 17.17 -4.92
CA LEU A 193 -3.25 17.66 -3.74
C LEU A 193 -2.15 18.66 -4.11
N VAL A 194 -1.33 18.31 -5.10
CA VAL A 194 -0.26 19.20 -5.61
C VAL A 194 -0.86 20.51 -6.15
N ARG A 195 -1.93 20.41 -6.94
CA ARG A 195 -2.60 21.62 -7.44
C ARG A 195 -3.11 22.49 -6.30
N ALA A 196 -3.78 21.92 -5.30
CA ALA A 196 -4.28 22.67 -4.15
C ALA A 196 -3.15 23.36 -3.39
N GLY A 197 -2.09 22.64 -3.03
CA GLY A 197 -0.91 23.18 -2.35
C GLY A 197 -0.20 24.28 -3.16
N MET A 198 -0.06 24.06 -4.47
CA MET A 198 0.54 25.06 -5.38
C MET A 198 -0.29 26.34 -5.49
N LEU A 199 -1.62 26.26 -5.52
CA LEU A 199 -2.47 27.44 -5.55
C LEU A 199 -2.28 28.29 -4.29
N VAL A 200 -2.29 27.67 -3.12
CA VAL A 200 -2.01 28.35 -1.83
C VAL A 200 -0.62 28.99 -1.85
N ALA A 201 0.39 28.22 -2.26
CA ALA A 201 1.76 28.72 -2.32
C ALA A 201 1.92 29.89 -3.29
N LEU A 202 1.33 29.84 -4.50
CA LEU A 202 1.42 30.89 -5.53
C LEU A 202 0.74 32.21 -5.12
N ASP A 203 -0.24 32.16 -4.22
CA ASP A 203 -0.94 33.36 -3.71
C ASP A 203 -0.30 33.89 -2.41
N SER A 204 0.76 33.25 -1.88
CA SER A 204 1.46 33.68 -0.67
C SER A 204 2.24 34.96 -0.85
N GLU A 205 2.41 35.72 0.26
CA GLU A 205 3.21 36.95 0.29
C GLU A 205 4.67 36.71 -0.13
N MET A 206 5.23 35.55 0.25
CA MET A 206 6.59 35.18 -0.16
C MET A 206 6.72 35.13 -1.67
N ILE A 207 5.76 34.55 -2.37
CA ILE A 207 5.81 34.49 -3.84
C ILE A 207 5.54 35.86 -4.46
N ARG A 208 4.72 36.73 -3.86
CA ARG A 208 4.57 38.12 -4.28
C ARG A 208 5.91 38.87 -4.19
N PHE A 209 6.66 38.68 -3.08
CA PHE A 209 7.99 39.26 -2.91
C PHE A 209 8.99 38.73 -3.96
N VAL A 210 9.02 37.42 -4.23
CA VAL A 210 9.86 36.79 -5.25
C VAL A 210 9.60 37.40 -6.65
N ARG A 211 8.30 37.61 -6.97
CA ARG A 211 7.91 38.28 -8.25
C ARG A 211 8.32 39.75 -8.30
N ALA A 212 8.14 40.49 -7.19
CA ALA A 212 8.53 41.89 -7.10
C ALA A 212 10.04 42.10 -7.32
N ARG A 213 10.86 41.12 -6.95
CA ARG A 213 12.33 41.14 -7.22
C ARG A 213 12.68 40.79 -8.68
N GLY A 214 11.71 40.60 -9.56
CA GLY A 214 11.97 40.33 -10.99
C GLY A 214 12.53 38.94 -11.28
N LEU A 215 12.43 37.97 -10.33
CA LEU A 215 12.97 36.64 -10.53
C LEU A 215 12.25 35.88 -11.65
N PRO A 216 12.96 35.06 -12.44
CA PRO A 216 12.40 34.35 -13.56
C PRO A 216 11.31 33.34 -13.13
N ARG A 217 10.39 33.04 -14.02
CA ARG A 217 9.26 32.12 -13.79
C ARG A 217 9.67 30.76 -13.17
N ARG A 218 10.83 30.22 -13.57
CA ARG A 218 11.38 28.97 -13.01
C ARG A 218 11.68 29.09 -11.52
N SER A 219 12.23 30.24 -11.07
CA SER A 219 12.50 30.50 -9.65
C SER A 219 11.19 30.61 -8.85
N VAL A 220 10.18 31.31 -9.39
CA VAL A 220 8.86 31.42 -8.78
C VAL A 220 8.26 30.03 -8.59
N LEU A 221 8.28 29.17 -9.63
CA LEU A 221 7.76 27.80 -9.56
C LEU A 221 8.51 26.95 -8.53
N ARG A 222 9.86 27.04 -8.50
CA ARG A 222 10.67 26.27 -7.54
C ARG A 222 10.36 26.65 -6.09
N HIS A 223 10.23 27.93 -5.79
CA HIS A 223 9.88 28.40 -4.44
C HIS A 223 8.45 28.00 -4.07
N ALA A 224 7.49 28.15 -5.00
CA ALA A 224 6.12 27.74 -4.77
C ALA A 224 6.01 26.22 -4.54
N LEU A 225 6.72 25.42 -5.35
CA LEU A 225 6.74 23.95 -5.19
C LEU A 225 7.36 23.54 -3.86
N GLY A 226 8.49 24.15 -3.45
CA GLY A 226 9.12 23.86 -2.16
C GLY A 226 8.15 24.07 -0.98
N ASN A 227 7.36 25.14 -1.01
CA ASN A 227 6.37 25.42 0.02
C ASN A 227 5.13 24.51 -0.09
N ALA A 228 4.73 24.14 -1.31
CA ALA A 228 3.58 23.27 -1.54
C ALA A 228 3.86 21.81 -1.18
N LEU A 229 5.12 21.35 -1.29
CA LEU A 229 5.46 19.94 -1.06
C LEU A 229 5.24 19.49 0.39
N VAL A 230 5.49 20.35 1.38
CA VAL A 230 5.31 19.99 2.80
C VAL A 230 3.87 19.52 3.08
N PRO A 231 2.82 20.32 2.87
CA PRO A 231 1.44 19.88 3.11
C PRO A 231 1.01 18.76 2.13
N VAL A 232 1.57 18.72 0.91
CA VAL A 232 1.28 17.67 -0.07
C VAL A 232 1.79 16.32 0.41
N VAL A 233 3.02 16.23 0.91
CA VAL A 233 3.59 14.97 1.43
C VAL A 233 2.81 14.49 2.64
N SER A 234 2.46 15.38 3.57
CA SER A 234 1.65 15.04 4.75
C SER A 234 0.27 14.49 4.35
N ALA A 235 -0.39 15.09 3.35
CA ALA A 235 -1.69 14.64 2.86
C ALA A 235 -1.60 13.38 1.98
N ALA A 236 -0.46 13.15 1.32
CA ALA A 236 -0.25 11.96 0.48
C ALA A 236 0.14 10.71 1.31
N ALA A 237 0.63 10.88 2.53
CA ALA A 237 1.07 9.78 3.38
C ALA A 237 0.01 8.67 3.58
N PRO A 238 -1.25 8.97 3.96
CA PRO A 238 -2.28 7.96 4.10
C PRO A 238 -2.62 7.22 2.79
N GLN A 239 -2.34 7.85 1.64
CA GLN A 239 -2.63 7.26 0.33
C GLN A 239 -1.68 6.12 -0.03
N LEU A 240 -0.49 6.06 0.57
CA LEU A 240 0.42 4.93 0.42
C LEU A 240 -0.19 3.64 0.99
N GLY A 241 -0.93 3.74 2.09
CA GLY A 241 -1.68 2.60 2.65
C GLY A 241 -2.78 2.11 1.71
N LEU A 242 -3.51 3.03 1.06
CA LEU A 242 -4.53 2.69 0.06
C LEU A 242 -3.93 1.98 -1.15
N LEU A 243 -2.71 2.33 -1.55
CA LEU A 243 -2.02 1.68 -2.67
C LEU A 243 -1.80 0.19 -2.40
N VAL A 244 -1.45 -0.19 -1.16
CA VAL A 244 -1.34 -1.60 -0.74
C VAL A 244 -2.69 -2.31 -0.82
N ALA A 245 -3.77 -1.66 -0.38
CA ALA A 245 -5.12 -2.23 -0.43
C ALA A 245 -5.59 -2.45 -1.88
N PHE A 246 -5.39 -1.48 -2.77
CA PHE A 246 -5.75 -1.61 -4.19
C PHE A 246 -4.83 -2.54 -4.97
N ALA A 247 -3.62 -2.82 -4.48
CA ALA A 247 -2.71 -3.78 -5.09
C ALA A 247 -3.34 -5.18 -5.17
N VAL A 248 -4.10 -5.61 -4.16
CA VAL A 248 -4.81 -6.90 -4.15
C VAL A 248 -5.67 -7.10 -5.38
N VAL A 249 -6.48 -6.10 -5.71
CA VAL A 249 -7.38 -6.13 -6.87
C VAL A 249 -6.58 -6.17 -8.17
N THR A 250 -5.55 -5.33 -8.28
CA THR A 250 -4.71 -5.26 -9.48
C THR A 250 -3.91 -6.54 -9.68
N GLU A 251 -3.34 -7.11 -8.62
CA GLU A 251 -2.64 -8.40 -8.67
C GLU A 251 -3.56 -9.52 -9.15
N SER A 252 -4.82 -9.50 -8.72
CA SER A 252 -5.81 -10.49 -9.14
C SER A 252 -6.20 -10.35 -10.61
N VAL A 253 -6.44 -9.11 -11.08
CA VAL A 253 -6.80 -8.82 -12.48
C VAL A 253 -5.69 -9.25 -13.43
N PHE A 254 -4.44 -8.92 -13.11
CA PHE A 254 -3.28 -9.21 -13.96
C PHE A 254 -2.58 -10.52 -13.63
N GLN A 255 -3.12 -11.34 -12.71
CA GLN A 255 -2.47 -12.58 -12.23
C GLN A 255 -1.00 -12.33 -11.85
N TRP A 256 -0.74 -11.16 -11.23
CA TRP A 256 0.59 -10.79 -10.74
C TRP A 256 0.91 -11.59 -9.47
N PRO A 257 2.03 -12.33 -9.40
CA PRO A 257 2.29 -13.28 -8.33
C PRO A 257 2.72 -12.60 -7.02
N GLY A 258 1.88 -11.73 -6.49
CA GLY A 258 2.08 -11.02 -5.23
C GLY A 258 1.33 -11.60 -4.05
N VAL A 259 1.46 -10.94 -2.89
CA VAL A 259 0.77 -11.36 -1.64
C VAL A 259 -0.73 -11.07 -1.69
N GLY A 260 -1.19 -10.10 -2.48
CA GLY A 260 -2.62 -9.83 -2.66
C GLY A 260 -3.31 -10.91 -3.46
N LEU A 261 -2.68 -11.41 -4.54
CA LEU A 261 -3.18 -12.56 -5.27
C LEU A 261 -3.20 -13.82 -4.39
N LEU A 262 -2.15 -14.01 -3.56
CA LEU A 262 -2.10 -15.09 -2.59
C LEU A 262 -3.28 -15.02 -1.61
N LEU A 263 -3.62 -13.83 -1.11
CA LEU A 263 -4.79 -13.62 -0.25
C LEU A 263 -6.08 -14.08 -0.93
N VAL A 264 -6.34 -13.61 -2.16
CA VAL A 264 -7.59 -13.97 -2.89
C VAL A 264 -7.69 -15.48 -3.10
N GLN A 265 -6.58 -16.13 -3.45
CA GLN A 265 -6.50 -17.58 -3.60
C GLN A 265 -6.76 -18.30 -2.26
N SER A 266 -6.23 -17.76 -1.17
CA SER A 266 -6.40 -18.31 0.19
C SER A 266 -7.83 -18.16 0.72
N ILE A 267 -8.49 -17.04 0.39
CA ILE A 267 -9.92 -16.86 0.70
C ILE A 267 -10.76 -17.91 -0.03
N ALA A 268 -10.51 -18.08 -1.33
CA ALA A 268 -11.25 -19.06 -2.14
C ALA A 268 -11.06 -20.52 -1.68
N SER A 269 -9.93 -20.81 -1.02
CA SER A 269 -9.62 -22.16 -0.50
C SER A 269 -9.77 -22.30 1.02
N ALA A 270 -10.29 -21.25 1.70
CA ALA A 270 -10.41 -21.19 3.16
C ALA A 270 -9.09 -21.47 3.92
N ASP A 271 -7.96 -21.01 3.35
CA ASP A 271 -6.62 -21.15 3.95
C ASP A 271 -6.40 -20.07 5.03
N VAL A 272 -6.99 -20.29 6.18
CA VAL A 272 -7.06 -19.32 7.29
C VAL A 272 -5.68 -18.86 7.79
N PRO A 273 -4.65 -19.74 7.95
CA PRO A 273 -3.33 -19.30 8.37
C PRO A 273 -2.71 -18.25 7.43
N VAL A 274 -2.88 -18.40 6.13
CA VAL A 274 -2.39 -17.41 5.14
C VAL A 274 -3.17 -16.11 5.24
N ILE A 275 -4.50 -16.16 5.42
CA ILE A 275 -5.34 -14.96 5.56
C ILE A 275 -4.95 -14.21 6.84
N ALA A 276 -4.75 -14.89 7.96
CA ALA A 276 -4.33 -14.27 9.21
C ALA A 276 -2.96 -13.60 9.10
N ALA A 277 -2.00 -14.28 8.46
CA ALA A 277 -0.66 -13.74 8.20
C ALA A 277 -0.71 -12.51 7.30
N TYR A 278 -1.55 -12.51 6.26
CA TYR A 278 -1.75 -11.37 5.37
C TYR A 278 -2.29 -10.14 6.12
N LEU A 279 -3.25 -10.31 7.02
CA LEU A 279 -3.79 -9.23 7.85
C LEU A 279 -2.70 -8.57 8.71
N VAL A 280 -1.87 -9.37 9.37
CA VAL A 280 -0.75 -8.86 10.18
C VAL A 280 0.30 -8.18 9.29
N LEU A 281 0.66 -8.79 8.15
CA LEU A 281 1.61 -8.21 7.20
C LEU A 281 1.14 -6.85 6.68
N THR A 282 -0.12 -6.74 6.27
CA THR A 282 -0.65 -5.46 5.74
C THR A 282 -0.68 -4.37 6.80
N ALA A 283 -0.99 -4.71 8.05
CA ALA A 283 -0.91 -3.77 9.16
C ALA A 283 0.53 -3.30 9.42
N LEU A 284 1.51 -4.21 9.39
CA LEU A 284 2.93 -3.88 9.51
C LEU A 284 3.39 -2.98 8.36
N LEU A 285 3.03 -3.30 7.11
CA LEU A 285 3.35 -2.47 5.94
C LEU A 285 2.72 -1.09 6.06
N PHE A 286 1.47 -0.99 6.49
CA PHE A 286 0.78 0.28 6.71
C PHE A 286 1.50 1.14 7.75
N VAL A 287 1.87 0.56 8.90
CA VAL A 287 2.65 1.25 9.95
C VAL A 287 4.00 1.71 9.41
N ALA A 288 4.72 0.84 8.71
CA ALA A 288 6.03 1.17 8.15
C ALA A 288 5.95 2.30 7.11
N LEU A 289 4.98 2.26 6.20
CA LEU A 289 4.77 3.29 5.19
C LEU A 289 4.40 4.64 5.82
N ASN A 290 3.54 4.66 6.83
CA ASN A 290 3.21 5.89 7.56
C ASN A 290 4.43 6.46 8.30
N LEU A 291 5.25 5.61 8.94
CA LEU A 291 6.47 6.04 9.59
C LEU A 291 7.45 6.67 8.59
N VAL A 292 7.65 6.03 7.42
CA VAL A 292 8.47 6.59 6.34
C VAL A 292 7.95 7.95 5.88
N ALA A 293 6.64 8.07 5.70
CA ALA A 293 6.01 9.33 5.30
C ALA A 293 6.19 10.44 6.34
N ASP A 294 6.04 10.12 7.64
CA ASP A 294 6.28 11.07 8.73
C ASP A 294 7.75 11.53 8.78
N LEU A 295 8.70 10.59 8.56
CA LEU A 295 10.12 10.93 8.49
C LEU A 295 10.45 11.83 7.29
N LEU A 296 9.81 11.59 6.15
CA LEU A 296 9.92 12.45 4.96
C LEU A 296 9.36 13.86 5.25
N CYS A 297 8.20 13.96 5.91
CA CYS A 297 7.63 15.24 6.33
C CYS A 297 8.60 16.00 7.25
N LEU A 298 9.18 15.33 8.24
CA LEU A 298 10.16 15.92 9.15
C LEU A 298 11.45 16.36 8.45
N ALA A 299 11.85 15.64 7.40
CA ALA A 299 13.02 16.00 6.59
C ALA A 299 12.75 17.23 5.72
N LEU A 300 11.53 17.38 5.20
CA LEU A 300 11.12 18.47 4.32
C LEU A 300 10.74 19.76 5.06
N ASP A 301 10.19 19.65 6.28
CA ASP A 301 9.78 20.81 7.07
C ASP A 301 10.77 21.14 8.20
N PRO A 302 11.61 22.18 8.03
CA PRO A 302 12.53 22.62 9.08
C PRO A 302 11.84 23.11 10.36
N ARG A 303 10.54 23.44 10.29
CA ARG A 303 9.77 23.96 11.46
C ARG A 303 9.34 22.85 12.40
N LEU A 304 9.40 21.60 11.96
CA LEU A 304 9.08 20.42 12.76
C LEU A 304 10.32 19.86 13.50
N ARG A 305 11.48 20.45 13.28
CA ARG A 305 12.76 20.09 13.92
C ARG A 305 12.95 20.85 15.21
#